data_de5011844678c4d52037cc8420d7a4aa
#
_entry.id   de5011844678c4d52037cc8420d7a4aa
#
_cell.length_a   1.000
_cell.length_b   1.000
_cell.length_c   1.000
_cell.angle_alpha   90.00
_cell.angle_beta   90.00
_cell.angle_gamma   90.00
#
_symmetry.space_group_name_H-M   'P 1'
#
loop_
_entity.id
_entity.type
_entity.pdbx_description
1 polymer ?
#
loop_
_entity_poly.entity_id
_entity_poly.type
_entity_poly.pdbx_seq_one_letter_code
_entity_poly.pdbx_strand_id
1 'polypeptide(L)'
;PPTDASADYRVRIFTPGGELPFAGHPTLGSCHSWLQAGGQPKSAEFIVQECGLGLVRIRREPGTQRLAFAAPALKRSSPSPELLTQVALALGVQPAQILAAQRLDNGPVWLGLLLDSLDTVLQLTPDHRALEQLDVVVGVAAIYPPEDAPPLIGRANREARAFDTAPKATLSAAPDLEVRAFTAAIGINEDPVTGSLNASLAQWLMAEGRMPERYLASQGVCLGRAGQVDLARDAQGQVWVGGDSVTCIDGQVTL
;
A
#
# COMPACT_ATOMS: atom_id res chain seq x y z
N PRO A 1 -18.76 -20.34 4.66
CA PRO A 1 -18.40 -20.97 3.37
C PRO A 1 -18.53 -19.95 2.25
N PRO A 2 -17.72 -20.07 1.17
CA PRO A 2 -17.85 -19.25 -0.03
C PRO A 2 -19.18 -19.52 -0.74
N THR A 3 -19.65 -18.54 -1.52
CA THR A 3 -20.80 -18.67 -2.40
C THR A 3 -20.38 -19.04 -3.83
N ASP A 4 -19.17 -18.69 -4.23
CA ASP A 4 -18.57 -19.09 -5.49
C ASP A 4 -17.80 -20.41 -5.31
N ALA A 5 -18.10 -21.41 -6.16
CA ALA A 5 -17.49 -22.73 -6.08
C ALA A 5 -15.97 -22.73 -6.38
N SER A 6 -15.45 -21.69 -7.03
CA SER A 6 -14.02 -21.55 -7.31
C SER A 6 -13.23 -20.93 -6.13
N ALA A 7 -13.91 -20.29 -5.18
CA ALA A 7 -13.26 -19.70 -4.03
C ALA A 7 -12.88 -20.75 -2.97
N ASP A 8 -11.73 -20.58 -2.34
CA ASP A 8 -11.26 -21.41 -1.24
C ASP A 8 -11.93 -21.03 0.07
N TYR A 9 -12.07 -19.72 0.31
CA TYR A 9 -12.74 -19.16 1.49
C TYR A 9 -13.39 -17.81 1.17
N ARG A 10 -14.27 -17.37 2.07
CA ARG A 10 -14.94 -16.06 1.98
C ARG A 10 -14.57 -15.18 3.16
N VAL A 11 -14.35 -13.91 2.87
CA VAL A 11 -14.05 -12.86 3.85
C VAL A 11 -15.06 -11.73 3.72
N ARG A 12 -15.50 -11.17 4.87
CA ARG A 12 -16.17 -9.88 4.98
C ARG A 12 -15.32 -8.95 5.82
N ILE A 13 -15.13 -7.72 5.38
CA ILE A 13 -14.21 -6.76 5.97
C ILE A 13 -15.03 -5.62 6.57
N PHE A 14 -14.91 -5.41 7.87
CA PHE A 14 -15.67 -4.40 8.59
C PHE A 14 -14.74 -3.35 9.19
N THR A 15 -15.20 -2.10 9.17
CA THR A 15 -14.62 -0.97 9.88
C THR A 15 -15.69 -0.35 10.80
N PRO A 16 -15.31 0.55 11.72
CA PRO A 16 -16.32 1.30 12.48
C PRO A 16 -17.29 2.10 11.60
N GLY A 17 -16.89 2.46 10.39
CA GLY A 17 -17.70 3.20 9.42
C GLY A 17 -18.57 2.32 8.51
N GLY A 18 -18.39 1.00 8.51
CA GLY A 18 -19.15 0.07 7.68
C GLY A 18 -18.32 -1.05 7.06
N GLU A 19 -18.96 -1.81 6.17
CA GLU A 19 -18.35 -2.93 5.44
C GLU A 19 -17.60 -2.42 4.21
N LEU A 20 -16.35 -2.89 4.03
CA LEU A 20 -15.55 -2.63 2.85
C LEU A 20 -15.64 -3.80 1.86
N PRO A 21 -15.76 -3.54 0.55
CA PRO A 21 -15.78 -4.59 -0.45
C PRO A 21 -14.43 -5.29 -0.58
N PHE A 22 -13.34 -4.58 -0.32
CA PHE A 22 -11.97 -5.07 -0.41
C PHE A 22 -11.02 -4.22 0.44
N ALA A 23 -10.00 -4.87 1.02
CA ALA A 23 -8.85 -4.20 1.64
C ALA A 23 -7.61 -5.09 1.53
N GLY A 24 -6.44 -4.53 1.19
CA GLY A 24 -5.24 -5.28 0.84
C GLY A 24 -4.62 -6.06 2.00
N HIS A 25 -4.22 -5.37 3.09
CA HIS A 25 -3.60 -6.07 4.22
C HIS A 25 -4.57 -7.04 4.96
N PRO A 26 -5.89 -6.75 5.10
CA PRO A 26 -6.84 -7.74 5.58
C PRO A 26 -6.93 -8.99 4.69
N THR A 27 -6.76 -8.86 3.37
CA THR A 27 -6.71 -10.01 2.45
C THR A 27 -5.52 -10.91 2.76
N LEU A 28 -4.31 -10.35 2.92
CA LEU A 28 -3.12 -11.15 3.26
C LEU A 28 -3.21 -11.77 4.65
N GLY A 29 -3.63 -10.99 5.66
CA GLY A 29 -3.82 -11.47 7.02
C GLY A 29 -4.88 -12.57 7.14
N SER A 30 -6.02 -12.42 6.45
CA SER A 30 -7.07 -13.45 6.41
C SER A 30 -6.61 -14.74 5.72
N CYS A 31 -5.86 -14.61 4.61
CA CYS A 31 -5.28 -15.76 3.93
C CYS A 31 -4.28 -16.49 4.83
N HIS A 32 -3.39 -15.75 5.50
CA HIS A 32 -2.45 -16.30 6.47
C HIS A 32 -3.16 -17.05 7.59
N SER A 33 -4.16 -16.43 8.21
CA SER A 33 -4.95 -17.05 9.29
C SER A 33 -5.70 -18.29 8.82
N TRP A 34 -6.33 -18.25 7.63
CA TRP A 34 -7.01 -19.40 7.04
C TRP A 34 -6.06 -20.58 6.79
N LEU A 35 -4.86 -20.31 6.28
CA LEU A 35 -3.84 -21.35 6.07
C LEU A 35 -3.35 -21.94 7.39
N GLN A 36 -3.12 -21.12 8.42
CA GLN A 36 -2.73 -21.60 9.75
C GLN A 36 -3.82 -22.45 10.42
N ALA A 37 -5.07 -22.15 10.17
CA ALA A 37 -6.21 -22.95 10.62
C ALA A 37 -6.39 -24.29 9.85
N GLY A 38 -5.45 -24.65 8.98
CA GLY A 38 -5.48 -25.89 8.21
C GLY A 38 -6.22 -25.79 6.88
N GLY A 39 -6.46 -24.59 6.39
CA GLY A 39 -7.06 -24.36 5.09
C GLY A 39 -6.25 -24.98 3.96
N GLN A 40 -6.95 -25.70 3.07
CA GLN A 40 -6.35 -26.38 1.92
C GLN A 40 -6.79 -25.71 0.61
N PRO A 41 -5.88 -25.04 -0.11
CA PRO A 41 -6.21 -24.46 -1.40
C PRO A 41 -6.61 -25.53 -2.43
N LYS A 42 -7.60 -25.22 -3.26
CA LYS A 42 -8.07 -26.06 -4.37
C LYS A 42 -7.04 -26.15 -5.50
N SER A 43 -6.17 -25.15 -5.60
CA SER A 43 -5.10 -25.08 -6.59
C SER A 43 -3.74 -24.96 -5.91
N ALA A 44 -2.70 -25.58 -6.49
CA ALA A 44 -1.33 -25.39 -6.04
C ALA A 44 -0.77 -24.00 -6.42
N GLU A 45 -1.35 -23.34 -7.42
CA GLU A 45 -0.85 -22.08 -7.99
C GLU A 45 -1.39 -20.85 -7.24
N PHE A 46 -2.70 -20.87 -6.94
CA PHE A 46 -3.38 -19.73 -6.31
C PHE A 46 -4.30 -20.16 -5.18
N ILE A 47 -4.45 -19.28 -4.22
CA ILE A 47 -5.51 -19.30 -3.22
C ILE A 47 -6.54 -18.26 -3.69
N VAL A 48 -7.82 -18.61 -3.68
CA VAL A 48 -8.89 -17.73 -4.17
C VAL A 48 -9.77 -17.30 -3.01
N GLN A 49 -9.69 -16.02 -2.68
CA GLN A 49 -10.56 -15.39 -1.68
C GLN A 49 -11.81 -14.82 -2.37
N GLU A 50 -12.99 -15.10 -1.82
CA GLU A 50 -14.23 -14.39 -2.14
C GLU A 50 -14.42 -13.22 -1.16
N CYS A 51 -14.72 -12.02 -1.66
CA CYS A 51 -15.05 -10.84 -0.87
C CYS A 51 -16.07 -9.97 -1.60
N GLY A 52 -16.43 -8.80 -1.07
CA GLY A 52 -17.40 -7.89 -1.69
C GLY A 52 -16.99 -7.38 -3.07
N LEU A 53 -15.70 -7.34 -3.39
CA LEU A 53 -15.18 -7.01 -4.73
C LEU A 53 -15.35 -8.18 -5.73
N GLY A 54 -15.58 -9.41 -5.25
CA GLY A 54 -15.57 -10.65 -6.02
C GLY A 54 -14.40 -11.55 -5.64
N LEU A 55 -13.84 -12.24 -6.63
CA LEU A 55 -12.75 -13.18 -6.44
C LEU A 55 -11.39 -12.49 -6.51
N VAL A 56 -10.57 -12.71 -5.49
CA VAL A 56 -9.20 -12.19 -5.40
C VAL A 56 -8.23 -13.37 -5.39
N ARG A 57 -7.32 -13.42 -6.36
CA ARG A 57 -6.27 -14.42 -6.40
C ARG A 57 -5.12 -14.00 -5.50
N ILE A 58 -4.63 -14.96 -4.72
CA ILE A 58 -3.49 -14.80 -3.82
C ILE A 58 -2.49 -15.89 -4.15
N ARG A 59 -1.23 -15.55 -4.29
CA ARG A 59 -0.16 -16.50 -4.51
C ARG A 59 0.82 -16.50 -3.35
N ARG A 60 1.56 -17.59 -3.19
CA ARG A 60 2.75 -17.65 -2.36
C ARG A 60 3.96 -17.23 -3.19
N GLU A 61 4.77 -16.33 -2.66
CA GLU A 61 6.02 -15.95 -3.32
C GLU A 61 6.99 -17.14 -3.26
N PRO A 62 7.65 -17.51 -4.38
CA PRO A 62 8.57 -18.64 -4.43
C PRO A 62 9.70 -18.50 -3.41
N GLY A 63 9.97 -19.60 -2.68
CA GLY A 63 11.06 -19.65 -1.70
C GLY A 63 10.82 -18.91 -0.38
N THR A 64 9.62 -18.36 -0.17
CA THR A 64 9.24 -17.66 1.05
C THR A 64 7.86 -18.09 1.55
N GLN A 65 7.44 -17.64 2.73
CA GLN A 65 6.05 -17.77 3.21
C GLN A 65 5.21 -16.53 2.87
N ARG A 66 5.78 -15.58 2.15
CA ARG A 66 5.13 -14.32 1.80
C ARG A 66 3.96 -14.55 0.86
N LEU A 67 2.87 -13.87 1.14
CA LEU A 67 1.67 -13.88 0.31
C LEU A 67 1.61 -12.61 -0.53
N ALA A 68 1.05 -12.72 -1.74
CA ALA A 68 0.79 -11.57 -2.59
C ALA A 68 -0.58 -11.72 -3.27
N PHE A 69 -1.40 -10.67 -3.21
CA PHE A 69 -2.68 -10.66 -3.91
C PHE A 69 -2.56 -9.99 -5.28
N ALA A 70 -3.36 -10.44 -6.23
CA ALA A 70 -3.49 -9.81 -7.54
C ALA A 70 -4.19 -8.46 -7.40
N ALA A 71 -3.51 -7.38 -7.80
CA ALA A 71 -4.09 -6.05 -7.80
C ALA A 71 -5.33 -6.00 -8.69
N PRO A 72 -6.46 -5.41 -8.23
CA PRO A 72 -7.62 -5.16 -9.07
C PRO A 72 -7.27 -4.25 -10.27
N ALA A 73 -8.06 -4.33 -11.33
CA ALA A 73 -7.85 -3.49 -12.51
C ALA A 73 -7.93 -2.00 -12.15
N LEU A 74 -6.97 -1.22 -12.64
CA LEU A 74 -6.87 0.21 -12.39
C LEU A 74 -7.48 1.01 -13.54
N LYS A 75 -8.38 1.94 -13.19
CA LYS A 75 -8.80 3.03 -14.08
C LYS A 75 -8.07 4.31 -13.69
N ARG A 76 -7.54 5.02 -14.67
CA ARG A 76 -6.82 6.27 -14.45
C ARG A 76 -7.52 7.44 -15.13
N SER A 77 -7.51 8.61 -14.47
CA SER A 77 -7.94 9.88 -15.06
C SER A 77 -7.17 11.05 -14.44
N SER A 78 -7.11 12.17 -15.13
CA SER A 78 -6.50 13.38 -14.58
C SER A 78 -7.40 13.98 -13.50
N PRO A 79 -6.86 14.46 -12.38
CA PRO A 79 -7.60 15.29 -11.44
C PRO A 79 -7.92 16.66 -12.08
N SER A 80 -8.96 17.34 -11.59
CA SER A 80 -9.19 18.73 -12.00
C SER A 80 -8.11 19.65 -11.43
N PRO A 81 -7.73 20.74 -12.12
CA PRO A 81 -6.75 21.70 -11.61
C PRO A 81 -7.16 22.32 -10.26
N GLU A 82 -8.46 22.53 -10.06
CA GLU A 82 -9.02 23.09 -8.84
C GLU A 82 -8.82 22.14 -7.66
N LEU A 83 -9.15 20.84 -7.84
CA LEU A 83 -8.94 19.81 -6.82
C LEU A 83 -7.46 19.70 -6.48
N LEU A 84 -6.60 19.67 -7.49
CA LEU A 84 -5.14 19.56 -7.27
C LEU A 84 -4.60 20.75 -6.49
N THR A 85 -5.07 21.97 -6.78
CA THR A 85 -4.69 23.18 -6.05
C THR A 85 -5.13 23.13 -4.58
N GLN A 86 -6.38 22.73 -4.33
CA GLN A 86 -6.92 22.60 -2.97
C GLN A 86 -6.19 21.54 -2.15
N VAL A 87 -5.90 20.39 -2.77
CA VAL A 87 -5.16 19.31 -2.11
C VAL A 87 -3.70 19.70 -1.86
N ALA A 88 -3.03 20.38 -2.80
CA ALA A 88 -1.69 20.90 -2.59
C ALA A 88 -1.62 21.86 -1.39
N LEU A 89 -2.61 22.75 -1.26
CA LEU A 89 -2.73 23.65 -0.13
C LEU A 89 -2.94 22.90 1.19
N ALA A 90 -3.84 21.90 1.20
CA ALA A 90 -4.13 21.10 2.39
C ALA A 90 -2.92 20.24 2.82
N LEU A 91 -2.09 19.79 1.88
CA LEU A 91 -0.85 19.07 2.16
C LEU A 91 0.31 20.01 2.56
N GLY A 92 0.22 21.30 2.28
CA GLY A 92 1.30 22.27 2.49
C GLY A 92 2.42 22.14 1.46
N VAL A 93 2.15 21.62 0.25
CA VAL A 93 3.15 21.45 -0.84
C VAL A 93 3.02 22.57 -1.88
N GLN A 94 4.15 22.96 -2.44
CA GLN A 94 4.17 23.86 -3.58
C GLN A 94 3.86 23.11 -4.88
N PRO A 95 3.20 23.75 -5.87
CA PRO A 95 2.92 23.09 -7.15
C PRO A 95 4.16 22.51 -7.84
N ALA A 96 5.32 23.15 -7.71
CA ALA A 96 6.58 22.68 -8.27
C ALA A 96 7.11 21.38 -7.63
N GLN A 97 6.64 21.03 -6.43
CA GLN A 97 7.02 19.80 -5.74
C GLN A 97 6.16 18.59 -6.20
N ILE A 98 5.10 18.82 -6.96
CA ILE A 98 4.25 17.74 -7.52
C ILE A 98 4.75 17.41 -8.91
N LEU A 99 5.47 16.29 -9.05
CA LEU A 99 6.03 15.83 -10.33
C LEU A 99 4.96 15.19 -11.23
N ALA A 100 3.94 14.56 -10.63
CA ALA A 100 2.83 13.95 -11.35
C ALA A 100 1.63 13.75 -10.42
N ALA A 101 0.43 13.77 -10.99
CA ALA A 101 -0.83 13.53 -10.28
C ALA A 101 -1.79 12.71 -11.14
N GLN A 102 -2.48 11.73 -10.51
CA GLN A 102 -3.48 10.89 -11.17
C GLN A 102 -4.63 10.55 -10.21
N ARG A 103 -5.85 10.49 -10.73
CA ARG A 103 -6.93 9.76 -10.06
C ARG A 103 -6.80 8.29 -10.40
N LEU A 104 -6.77 7.46 -9.37
CA LEU A 104 -6.45 6.04 -9.43
C LEU A 104 -7.62 5.26 -8.82
N ASP A 105 -8.45 4.62 -9.66
CA ASP A 105 -9.63 3.86 -9.25
C ASP A 105 -9.37 2.36 -9.45
N ASN A 106 -9.20 1.66 -8.35
CA ASN A 106 -9.12 0.19 -8.29
C ASN A 106 -10.15 -0.41 -7.30
N GLY A 107 -11.25 0.31 -7.10
CA GLY A 107 -12.29 0.14 -6.10
C GLY A 107 -12.34 1.39 -5.22
N PRO A 108 -11.51 1.62 -4.24
CA PRO A 108 -11.25 2.95 -3.69
C PRO A 108 -10.66 3.87 -4.76
N VAL A 109 -11.11 5.14 -4.78
CA VAL A 109 -10.59 6.17 -5.70
C VAL A 109 -9.57 7.03 -4.99
N TRP A 110 -8.30 6.82 -5.29
CA TRP A 110 -7.18 7.59 -4.74
C TRP A 110 -6.83 8.79 -5.62
N LEU A 111 -6.50 9.92 -5.02
CA LEU A 111 -5.69 10.94 -5.67
C LEU A 111 -4.22 10.64 -5.37
N GLY A 112 -3.51 10.05 -6.33
CA GLY A 112 -2.09 9.74 -6.23
C GLY A 112 -1.24 10.93 -6.68
N LEU A 113 -0.27 11.33 -5.85
CA LEU A 113 0.72 12.37 -6.15
C LEU A 113 2.12 11.79 -6.05
N LEU A 114 2.93 12.00 -7.09
CA LEU A 114 4.37 11.76 -7.03
C LEU A 114 5.05 13.10 -6.69
N LEU A 115 5.76 13.14 -5.57
CA LEU A 115 6.45 14.32 -5.10
C LEU A 115 7.93 14.28 -5.46
N ASP A 116 8.57 15.44 -5.36
CA ASP A 116 9.94 15.69 -5.81
C ASP A 116 11.01 15.01 -4.94
N SER A 117 10.72 14.79 -3.65
CA SER A 117 11.73 14.24 -2.73
C SER A 117 11.12 13.47 -1.56
N LEU A 118 11.94 12.61 -0.96
CA LEU A 118 11.63 11.90 0.29
C LEU A 118 11.39 12.90 1.44
N ASP A 119 12.21 13.93 1.53
CA ASP A 119 12.07 14.96 2.56
C ASP A 119 10.71 15.65 2.47
N THR A 120 10.24 15.94 1.25
CA THR A 120 8.91 16.49 1.04
C THR A 120 7.83 15.54 1.59
N VAL A 121 7.87 14.24 1.25
CA VAL A 121 6.90 13.25 1.74
C VAL A 121 6.95 13.11 3.26
N LEU A 122 8.14 12.96 3.84
CA LEU A 122 8.31 12.68 5.27
C LEU A 122 8.01 13.88 6.17
N GLN A 123 8.16 15.11 5.66
CA GLN A 123 7.91 16.33 6.42
C GLN A 123 6.47 16.87 6.29
N LEU A 124 5.62 16.23 5.49
CA LEU A 124 4.22 16.64 5.36
C LEU A 124 3.51 16.66 6.71
N THR A 125 2.83 17.76 6.98
CA THR A 125 1.89 17.94 8.09
C THR A 125 0.54 18.37 7.54
N PRO A 126 -0.25 17.43 7.00
CA PRO A 126 -1.48 17.76 6.27
C PRO A 126 -2.55 18.41 7.18
N ASP A 127 -3.31 19.33 6.64
CA ASP A 127 -4.60 19.73 7.22
C ASP A 127 -5.64 18.64 6.91
N HIS A 128 -5.75 17.68 7.84
CA HIS A 128 -6.69 16.57 7.72
C HIS A 128 -8.14 17.02 7.63
N ARG A 129 -8.49 18.15 8.28
CA ARG A 129 -9.85 18.69 8.21
C ARG A 129 -10.16 19.25 6.82
N ALA A 130 -9.20 19.91 6.19
CA ALA A 130 -9.35 20.37 4.82
C ALA A 130 -9.49 19.20 3.85
N LEU A 131 -8.70 18.13 4.01
CA LEU A 131 -8.81 16.90 3.20
C LEU A 131 -10.16 16.20 3.40
N GLU A 132 -10.67 16.14 4.63
CA GLU A 132 -12.01 15.61 4.93
C GLU A 132 -13.11 16.43 4.23
N GLN A 133 -13.04 17.76 4.26
CA GLN A 133 -14.00 18.65 3.58
C GLN A 133 -13.99 18.51 2.05
N LEU A 134 -12.84 18.15 1.48
CA LEU A 134 -12.71 17.87 0.04
C LEU A 134 -13.27 16.51 -0.34
N ASP A 135 -13.61 15.66 0.62
CA ASP A 135 -14.09 14.29 0.43
C ASP A 135 -13.16 13.48 -0.49
N VAL A 136 -11.84 13.56 -0.23
CA VAL A 136 -10.82 12.91 -1.05
C VAL A 136 -9.82 12.14 -0.19
N VAL A 137 -9.49 10.93 -0.62
CA VAL A 137 -8.36 10.17 -0.08
C VAL A 137 -7.15 10.40 -0.95
N VAL A 138 -6.01 10.75 -0.32
CA VAL A 138 -4.81 11.17 -1.02
C VAL A 138 -3.65 10.25 -0.70
N GLY A 139 -3.02 9.70 -1.73
CA GLY A 139 -1.76 8.97 -1.63
C GLY A 139 -0.62 9.83 -2.15
N VAL A 140 0.44 9.99 -1.37
CA VAL A 140 1.65 10.66 -1.81
C VAL A 140 2.80 9.67 -1.84
N ALA A 141 3.71 9.83 -2.81
CA ALA A 141 4.88 8.98 -2.93
C ALA A 141 6.10 9.78 -3.39
N ALA A 142 7.29 9.32 -3.00
CA ALA A 142 8.56 9.77 -3.57
C ALA A 142 9.48 8.57 -3.82
N ILE A 143 10.23 8.64 -4.91
CA ILE A 143 11.17 7.60 -5.32
C ILE A 143 12.48 7.80 -4.55
N TYR A 144 13.01 6.73 -3.95
CA TYR A 144 14.34 6.76 -3.36
C TYR A 144 15.39 6.95 -4.45
N PRO A 145 16.41 7.81 -4.22
CA PRO A 145 17.50 7.93 -5.16
C PRO A 145 18.24 6.59 -5.27
N PRO A 146 18.80 6.25 -6.44
CA PRO A 146 19.67 5.08 -6.59
C PRO A 146 20.79 5.10 -5.52
N GLU A 147 21.19 3.91 -5.03
CA GLU A 147 22.25 3.80 -4.00
C GLU A 147 23.57 4.48 -4.40
N ASP A 148 23.87 4.55 -5.71
CA ASP A 148 25.04 5.21 -6.29
C ASP A 148 24.88 6.72 -6.53
N ALA A 149 23.72 7.31 -6.22
CA ALA A 149 23.54 8.74 -6.35
C ALA A 149 24.45 9.46 -5.34
N PRO A 150 25.23 10.48 -5.76
CA PRO A 150 26.05 11.23 -4.83
C PRO A 150 25.15 11.81 -3.73
N PRO A 151 25.55 11.71 -2.44
CA PRO A 151 24.73 12.17 -1.35
C PRO A 151 24.44 13.66 -1.57
N LEU A 152 23.20 13.99 -1.84
CA LEU A 152 22.73 15.36 -1.70
C LEU A 152 23.02 15.75 -0.26
N ILE A 153 23.76 16.87 -0.09
CA ILE A 153 24.13 17.40 1.23
C ILE A 153 22.85 17.83 1.96
N GLY A 154 22.13 16.87 2.47
CA GLY A 154 20.95 16.99 3.31
C GLY A 154 21.10 16.01 4.45
N ARG A 155 20.96 16.48 5.66
CA ARG A 155 21.16 15.74 6.92
C ARG A 155 20.55 14.34 6.85
N ALA A 156 21.33 13.36 6.44
CA ALA A 156 20.95 11.98 6.60
C ALA A 156 20.80 11.72 8.11
N ASN A 157 19.68 11.15 8.51
CA ASN A 157 19.40 10.70 9.87
C ASN A 157 20.34 9.52 10.25
N ARG A 158 21.66 9.74 10.18
CA ARG A 158 22.68 8.77 10.59
C ARG A 158 22.65 8.52 12.10
N GLU A 159 22.16 9.50 12.86
CA GLU A 159 22.08 9.37 14.32
C GLU A 159 21.00 8.41 14.77
N ALA A 160 19.85 8.34 14.07
CA ALA A 160 18.80 7.38 14.41
C ALA A 160 19.23 5.92 14.17
N ARG A 161 20.13 5.66 13.22
CA ARG A 161 20.68 4.32 12.96
C ARG A 161 21.80 3.90 13.93
N ALA A 162 22.42 4.83 14.64
CA ALA A 162 23.53 4.55 15.58
C ALA A 162 23.04 4.00 16.94
N PHE A 163 21.78 4.14 17.27
CA PHE A 163 21.19 3.68 18.54
C PHE A 163 20.27 2.46 18.41
N ASP A 164 20.15 1.89 17.23
CA ASP A 164 19.36 0.67 17.03
C ASP A 164 20.20 -0.56 17.43
N THR A 165 20.11 -0.93 18.70
CA THR A 165 20.71 -2.14 19.27
C THR A 165 19.81 -3.37 19.17
N ALA A 166 18.77 -3.32 18.33
CA ALA A 166 17.95 -4.48 18.03
C ALA A 166 18.78 -5.54 17.27
N PRO A 167 18.60 -6.85 17.54
CA PRO A 167 19.33 -7.89 16.82
C PRO A 167 19.00 -7.76 15.33
N LYS A 168 20.06 -7.79 14.47
CA LYS A 168 19.95 -7.75 13.02
C LYS A 168 19.01 -8.86 12.52
N ALA A 169 17.71 -8.55 12.49
CA ALA A 169 16.80 -9.25 11.60
C ALA A 169 17.36 -9.05 10.18
N THR A 170 17.41 -10.12 9.42
CA THR A 170 17.83 -10.20 8.02
C THR A 170 17.71 -8.86 7.31
N LEU A 171 18.83 -8.37 6.76
CA LEU A 171 18.92 -7.12 6.00
C LEU A 171 17.75 -7.08 5.00
N SER A 172 16.68 -6.39 5.37
CA SER A 172 15.61 -6.05 4.43
C SER A 172 16.22 -5.17 3.34
N ALA A 173 15.91 -5.45 2.08
CA ALA A 173 16.34 -4.60 0.98
C ALA A 173 15.92 -3.15 1.27
N ALA A 174 16.75 -2.18 0.88
CA ALA A 174 16.38 -0.78 0.99
C ALA A 174 15.11 -0.53 0.17
N PRO A 175 14.16 0.30 0.64
CA PRO A 175 12.97 0.62 -0.12
C PRO A 175 13.31 1.48 -1.35
N ASP A 176 12.52 1.31 -2.39
CA ASP A 176 12.63 2.06 -3.65
C ASP A 176 11.62 3.22 -3.71
N LEU A 177 10.51 3.13 -2.95
CA LEU A 177 9.43 4.11 -2.90
C LEU A 177 9.00 4.36 -1.46
N GLU A 178 8.92 5.63 -1.04
CA GLU A 178 8.26 6.03 0.20
C GLU A 178 6.82 6.45 -0.09
N VAL A 179 5.86 5.98 0.74
CA VAL A 179 4.43 6.21 0.55
C VAL A 179 3.79 6.71 1.85
N ARG A 180 2.86 7.67 1.74
CA ARG A 180 1.92 8.01 2.81
C ARG A 180 0.50 8.06 2.28
N ALA A 181 -0.47 7.67 3.11
CA ALA A 181 -1.88 7.55 2.75
C ALA A 181 -2.76 8.38 3.68
N PHE A 182 -3.32 9.48 3.19
CA PHE A 182 -4.19 10.37 3.94
C PHE A 182 -5.65 10.05 3.64
N THR A 183 -6.38 9.64 4.67
CA THR A 183 -7.70 9.02 4.57
C THR A 183 -8.73 9.69 5.49
N ALA A 184 -8.55 10.98 5.80
CA ALA A 184 -9.45 11.73 6.69
C ALA A 184 -10.91 11.67 6.24
N ALA A 185 -11.19 11.68 4.94
CA ALA A 185 -12.52 11.51 4.36
C ALA A 185 -13.25 10.23 4.78
N ILE A 186 -12.53 9.21 5.24
CA ILE A 186 -13.12 7.95 5.74
C ILE A 186 -12.90 7.75 7.25
N GLY A 187 -12.59 8.84 7.98
CA GLY A 187 -12.52 8.85 9.43
C GLY A 187 -11.18 8.43 10.04
N ILE A 188 -10.13 8.27 9.24
CA ILE A 188 -8.77 7.93 9.68
C ILE A 188 -7.81 8.93 9.05
N ASN A 189 -7.06 9.69 9.85
CA ASN A 189 -6.17 10.73 9.34
C ASN A 189 -5.10 10.19 8.37
N GLU A 190 -4.41 9.12 8.77
CA GLU A 190 -3.38 8.48 7.96
C GLU A 190 -3.39 6.96 8.18
N ASP A 191 -3.37 6.19 7.10
CA ASP A 191 -3.34 4.72 7.14
C ASP A 191 -1.89 4.22 7.10
N PRO A 192 -1.48 3.34 8.04
CA PRO A 192 -0.07 2.93 8.16
C PRO A 192 0.45 2.04 7.04
N VAL A 193 -0.39 1.21 6.41
CA VAL A 193 -0.04 0.37 5.26
C VAL A 193 -1.27 0.14 4.40
N THR A 194 -1.25 0.65 3.17
CA THR A 194 -2.42 0.71 2.31
C THR A 194 -2.23 -0.13 1.04
N GLY A 195 -2.77 -1.34 1.04
CA GLY A 195 -2.64 -2.25 -0.11
C GLY A 195 -3.26 -1.73 -1.40
N SER A 196 -4.44 -1.09 -1.34
CA SER A 196 -5.12 -0.55 -2.52
C SER A 196 -4.36 0.63 -3.13
N LEU A 197 -3.81 1.53 -2.30
CA LEU A 197 -2.99 2.64 -2.77
C LEU A 197 -1.70 2.12 -3.41
N ASN A 198 -0.96 1.24 -2.73
CA ASN A 198 0.27 0.67 -3.27
C ASN A 198 0.05 -0.10 -4.57
N ALA A 199 -1.06 -0.84 -4.67
CA ALA A 199 -1.49 -1.49 -5.93
C ALA A 199 -1.70 -0.48 -7.06
N SER A 200 -2.39 0.63 -6.78
CA SER A 200 -2.67 1.69 -7.75
C SER A 200 -1.40 2.43 -8.17
N LEU A 201 -0.56 2.80 -7.21
CA LEU A 201 0.73 3.45 -7.48
C LEU A 201 1.63 2.54 -8.32
N ALA A 202 1.71 1.25 -8.01
CA ALA A 202 2.51 0.30 -8.77
C ALA A 202 2.05 0.21 -10.22
N GLN A 203 0.75 0.01 -10.45
CA GLN A 203 0.20 -0.04 -11.81
C GLN A 203 0.45 1.25 -12.58
N TRP A 204 0.32 2.41 -11.93
CA TRP A 204 0.56 3.70 -12.56
C TRP A 204 2.04 3.91 -12.86
N LEU A 205 2.92 3.82 -11.84
CA LEU A 205 4.33 4.20 -11.96
C LEU A 205 5.13 3.22 -12.83
N MET A 206 4.81 1.91 -12.78
CA MET A 206 5.39 0.91 -13.69
C MET A 206 4.95 1.13 -15.14
N ALA A 207 3.68 1.49 -15.38
CA ALA A 207 3.16 1.76 -16.71
C ALA A 207 3.81 3.01 -17.36
N GLU A 208 4.23 3.97 -16.54
CA GLU A 208 4.95 5.17 -17.00
C GLU A 208 6.48 5.00 -17.01
N GLY A 209 6.99 3.82 -16.69
CA GLY A 209 8.43 3.54 -16.63
C GLY A 209 9.16 4.30 -15.52
N ARG A 210 8.44 4.80 -14.52
CA ARG A 210 9.01 5.52 -13.36
C ARG A 210 9.52 4.58 -12.28
N MET A 211 8.96 3.36 -12.20
CA MET A 211 9.39 2.30 -11.30
C MET A 211 9.66 1.02 -12.08
N PRO A 212 10.60 0.18 -11.62
CA PRO A 212 10.87 -1.12 -12.23
C PRO A 212 9.71 -2.10 -12.03
N GLU A 213 9.74 -3.22 -12.77
CA GLU A 213 8.74 -4.30 -12.69
C GLU A 213 8.66 -4.97 -11.31
N ARG A 214 9.65 -4.77 -10.47
CA ARG A 214 9.68 -5.21 -9.08
C ARG A 214 10.37 -4.17 -8.23
N TYR A 215 9.72 -3.81 -7.10
CA TYR A 215 10.29 -2.88 -6.14
C TYR A 215 9.66 -3.04 -4.75
N LEU A 216 10.30 -2.47 -3.74
CA LEU A 216 9.84 -2.42 -2.36
C LEU A 216 9.34 -1.00 -2.03
N ALA A 217 8.11 -0.89 -1.54
CA ALA A 217 7.60 0.35 -0.99
C ALA A 217 7.67 0.33 0.55
N SER A 218 8.06 1.47 1.13
CA SER A 218 7.98 1.77 2.55
C SER A 218 6.75 2.63 2.83
N GLN A 219 6.03 2.33 3.90
CA GLN A 219 4.88 3.13 4.36
C GLN A 219 4.74 3.07 5.87
N GLY A 220 4.32 4.19 6.48
CA GLY A 220 4.00 4.26 7.91
C GLY A 220 5.13 4.77 8.81
N VAL A 221 6.27 5.16 8.25
CA VAL A 221 7.43 5.67 9.00
C VAL A 221 7.04 6.85 9.90
N CYS A 222 6.23 7.79 9.41
CA CYS A 222 5.73 8.95 10.17
C CYS A 222 4.76 8.56 11.30
N LEU A 223 4.23 7.33 11.29
CA LEU A 223 3.37 6.77 12.33
C LEU A 223 4.14 5.82 13.28
N GLY A 224 5.47 5.77 13.21
CA GLY A 224 6.30 4.83 13.97
C GLY A 224 6.08 3.37 13.56
N ARG A 225 5.71 3.13 12.31
CA ARG A 225 5.54 1.80 11.71
C ARG A 225 6.63 1.55 10.68
N ALA A 226 7.01 0.29 10.49
CA ALA A 226 7.98 -0.15 9.50
C ALA A 226 7.27 -1.01 8.43
N GLY A 227 6.23 -0.45 7.82
CA GLY A 227 5.46 -1.15 6.80
C GLY A 227 6.28 -1.32 5.52
N GLN A 228 6.29 -2.54 4.99
CA GLN A 228 6.96 -2.89 3.74
C GLN A 228 5.97 -3.60 2.83
N VAL A 229 5.92 -3.17 1.58
CA VAL A 229 5.03 -3.72 0.56
C VAL A 229 5.86 -4.12 -0.65
N ASP A 230 5.86 -5.41 -0.99
CA ASP A 230 6.49 -5.92 -2.21
C ASP A 230 5.56 -5.74 -3.39
N LEU A 231 6.04 -5.11 -4.42
CA LEU A 231 5.32 -4.84 -5.66
C LEU A 231 6.02 -5.55 -6.81
N ALA A 232 5.27 -6.35 -7.57
CA ALA A 232 5.83 -7.03 -8.74
C ALA A 232 4.81 -7.12 -9.87
N ARG A 233 5.24 -6.83 -11.10
CA ARG A 233 4.44 -7.09 -12.31
C ARG A 233 4.97 -8.35 -12.98
N ASP A 234 4.07 -9.28 -13.27
CA ASP A 234 4.43 -10.51 -13.97
C ASP A 234 4.45 -10.32 -15.50
N ALA A 235 4.88 -11.38 -16.21
CA ALA A 235 4.98 -11.37 -17.66
C ALA A 235 3.62 -11.23 -18.38
N GLN A 236 2.51 -11.43 -17.67
CA GLN A 236 1.15 -11.23 -18.16
C GLN A 236 0.63 -9.81 -17.89
N GLY A 237 1.44 -8.98 -17.24
CA GLY A 237 1.11 -7.60 -16.88
C GLY A 237 0.30 -7.46 -15.59
N GLN A 238 0.03 -8.57 -14.87
CA GLN A 238 -0.64 -8.52 -13.57
C GLN A 238 0.31 -7.97 -12.50
N VAL A 239 -0.13 -6.94 -11.79
CA VAL A 239 0.59 -6.44 -10.61
C VAL A 239 0.16 -7.26 -9.39
N TRP A 240 1.15 -7.67 -8.61
CA TRP A 240 1.03 -8.40 -7.35
C TRP A 240 1.50 -7.53 -6.20
N VAL A 241 0.74 -7.53 -5.12
CA VAL A 241 0.99 -6.75 -3.91
C VAL A 241 1.22 -7.72 -2.76
N GLY A 242 2.45 -7.76 -2.27
CA GLY A 242 2.90 -8.74 -1.28
C GLY A 242 3.31 -8.11 0.04
N GLY A 243 3.34 -8.94 1.06
CA GLY A 243 3.81 -8.58 2.40
C GLY A 243 3.84 -9.78 3.31
N ASP A 244 4.61 -9.65 4.38
CA ASP A 244 4.69 -10.66 5.43
C ASP A 244 3.50 -10.54 6.38
N SER A 245 3.05 -11.68 6.90
CA SER A 245 2.03 -11.74 7.95
C SER A 245 2.56 -12.56 9.10
N VAL A 246 2.42 -12.06 10.33
CA VAL A 246 2.89 -12.70 11.56
C VAL A 246 1.74 -12.80 12.54
N THR A 247 1.49 -13.99 13.07
CA THR A 247 0.52 -14.21 14.14
C THR A 247 1.12 -13.74 15.46
N CYS A 248 0.54 -12.66 16.01
CA CYS A 248 0.97 -12.12 17.31
C CYS A 248 0.11 -12.63 18.46
N ILE A 249 -1.16 -12.92 18.21
CA ILE A 249 -2.12 -13.39 19.21
C ILE A 249 -2.93 -14.51 18.59
N ASP A 250 -3.04 -15.64 19.28
CA ASP A 250 -3.94 -16.75 18.93
C ASP A 250 -4.87 -17.00 20.13
N GLY A 251 -6.19 -17.13 19.85
CA GLY A 251 -7.19 -17.27 20.89
C GLY A 251 -8.57 -17.61 20.34
N GLN A 252 -9.53 -17.78 21.26
CA GLN A 252 -10.92 -18.11 20.95
C GLN A 252 -11.84 -17.00 21.46
N VAL A 253 -12.89 -16.70 20.70
CA VAL A 253 -13.96 -15.81 21.09
C VAL A 253 -15.31 -16.54 20.94
N THR A 254 -16.16 -16.43 21.95
CA THR A 254 -17.56 -16.90 21.86
C THR A 254 -18.42 -15.68 21.58
N LEU A 255 -19.18 -15.71 20.47
CA LEU A 255 -20.07 -14.65 20.01
C LEU A 255 -21.52 -15.04 20.29
#